data_9ad3f809c3b2c44df4f817840ccc86ab
#
_entry.id   9ad3f809c3b2c44df4f817840ccc86ab
#
_cell.length_a   1.000
_cell.length_b   1.000
_cell.length_c   1.000
_cell.angle_alpha   90.00
_cell.angle_beta   90.00
_cell.angle_gamma   90.00
#
_symmetry.space_group_name_H-M   'P 1'
#
loop_
_entity.id
_entity.type
_entity.pdbx_description
1 polymer ?
#
loop_
_entity_poly.entity_id
_entity_poly.type
_entity_poly.pdbx_seq_one_letter_code
_entity_poly.pdbx_strand_id
1 'polypeptide(L)'
;MAKLIDRETLQRKLAGANPPVLAEALPEKYYRDWHLPGARHLPHDRVRELAPGLFPQQAAEIVVYCASKTCQNSHIAARALEQLGYTNVAVYAGGKQEWQEAGLAVTCA
;
A
#
# COMPACT_ATOMS: atom_id res chain seq x y z
N MET A 1 -4.42 -10.93 10.88
CA MET A 1 -3.15 -10.60 10.23
C MET A 1 -3.37 -10.30 8.76
N ALA A 2 -2.66 -9.31 8.24
CA ALA A 2 -2.76 -8.96 6.84
C ALA A 2 -2.21 -10.08 5.95
N LYS A 3 -2.86 -10.30 4.82
CA LYS A 3 -2.38 -11.25 3.82
C LYS A 3 -1.15 -10.68 3.12
N LEU A 4 -0.27 -11.57 2.66
CA LEU A 4 0.79 -11.19 1.75
C LEU A 4 0.35 -11.47 0.32
N ILE A 5 0.55 -10.52 -0.58
CA ILE A 5 0.27 -10.74 -2.00
C ILE A 5 1.51 -10.41 -2.82
N ASP A 6 1.65 -11.08 -3.95
CA ASP A 6 2.76 -10.83 -4.86
C ASP A 6 2.38 -9.80 -5.93
N ARG A 7 3.37 -9.43 -6.75
CA ARG A 7 3.18 -8.43 -7.80
C ARG A 7 2.11 -8.84 -8.80
N GLU A 8 2.11 -10.09 -9.23
CA GLU A 8 1.15 -10.56 -10.23
C GLU A 8 -0.27 -10.50 -9.71
N THR A 9 -0.47 -10.91 -8.45
CA THR A 9 -1.78 -10.83 -7.80
C THR A 9 -2.26 -9.37 -7.73
N LEU A 10 -1.35 -8.46 -7.34
CA LEU A 10 -1.69 -7.04 -7.26
C LEU A 10 -2.08 -6.50 -8.64
N GLN A 11 -1.31 -6.84 -9.68
CA GLN A 11 -1.62 -6.38 -11.03
C GLN A 11 -3.00 -6.84 -11.49
N ARG A 12 -3.37 -8.10 -11.22
CA ARG A 12 -4.70 -8.61 -11.56
C ARG A 12 -5.80 -7.88 -10.82
N LYS A 13 -5.59 -7.61 -9.53
CA LYS A 13 -6.57 -6.87 -8.73
C LYS A 13 -6.77 -5.45 -9.23
N LEU A 14 -5.68 -4.78 -9.60
CA LEU A 14 -5.76 -3.40 -10.10
C LEU A 14 -6.44 -3.32 -11.46
N ALA A 15 -6.36 -4.38 -12.26
CA ALA A 15 -7.02 -4.44 -13.56
C ALA A 15 -8.49 -4.88 -13.47
N GLY A 16 -8.96 -5.28 -12.31
CA GLY A 16 -10.31 -5.79 -12.10
C GLY A 16 -11.34 -4.68 -11.98
N ALA A 17 -12.61 -5.08 -11.84
CA ALA A 17 -13.73 -4.14 -11.78
C ALA A 17 -13.74 -3.33 -10.48
N ASN A 18 -13.20 -3.89 -9.39
CA ASN A 18 -13.15 -3.24 -8.08
C ASN A 18 -11.71 -3.25 -7.56
N PRO A 19 -10.83 -2.38 -8.09
CA PRO A 19 -9.44 -2.39 -7.67
C PRO A 19 -9.31 -1.97 -6.21
N PRO A 20 -8.34 -2.55 -5.48
CA PRO A 20 -8.08 -2.12 -4.11
C PRO A 20 -7.49 -0.72 -4.07
N VAL A 21 -7.55 -0.09 -2.90
CA VAL A 21 -6.85 1.16 -2.65
C VAL A 21 -5.42 0.82 -2.30
N LEU A 22 -4.47 1.52 -2.93
CA LEU A 22 -3.04 1.35 -2.62
C LEU A 22 -2.60 2.39 -1.60
N ALA A 23 -1.76 1.98 -0.66
CA ALA A 23 -1.20 2.87 0.36
C ALA A 23 0.31 2.67 0.45
N GLU A 24 1.07 3.73 0.22
CA GLU A 24 2.52 3.70 0.36
C GLU A 24 2.93 4.09 1.77
N ALA A 25 3.64 3.20 2.47
CA ALA A 25 3.99 3.37 3.88
C ALA A 25 5.36 4.02 4.10
N LEU A 26 5.90 4.69 3.11
CA LEU A 26 7.21 5.32 3.16
C LEU A 26 7.10 6.81 3.54
N PRO A 27 8.21 7.43 3.98
CA PRO A 27 8.24 8.87 4.19
C PRO A 27 7.91 9.63 2.92
N GLU A 28 7.44 10.87 3.09
CA GLU A 28 6.95 11.71 2.00
C GLU A 28 7.93 11.86 0.84
N LYS A 29 9.21 11.98 1.14
CA LYS A 29 10.26 12.15 0.13
C LYS A 29 10.23 11.01 -0.91
N TYR A 30 9.98 9.78 -0.49
CA TYR A 30 9.94 8.64 -1.39
C TYR A 30 8.64 8.62 -2.20
N TYR A 31 7.53 8.98 -1.58
CA TYR A 31 6.26 9.07 -2.26
C TYR A 31 6.30 10.14 -3.36
N ARG A 32 6.89 11.27 -3.07
CA ARG A 32 7.02 12.36 -4.04
C ARG A 32 7.95 12.02 -5.19
N ASP A 33 8.99 11.22 -4.94
CA ASP A 33 9.91 10.79 -5.99
C ASP A 33 9.14 10.00 -7.05
N TRP A 34 8.47 8.94 -6.64
CA TRP A 34 7.50 8.22 -7.46
C TRP A 34 6.73 7.22 -6.60
N HIS A 35 5.54 6.86 -7.09
CA HIS A 35 4.72 5.85 -6.41
C HIS A 35 3.92 5.06 -7.43
N LEU A 36 3.31 3.96 -7.02
CA LEU A 36 2.44 3.16 -7.88
C LEU A 36 1.23 4.01 -8.27
N PRO A 37 0.72 3.87 -9.52
CA PRO A 37 -0.41 4.70 -9.96
C PRO A 37 -1.61 4.59 -9.01
N GLY A 38 -2.13 5.74 -8.60
CA GLY A 38 -3.30 5.80 -7.71
C GLY A 38 -3.00 5.60 -6.24
N ALA A 39 -1.74 5.32 -5.86
CA ALA A 39 -1.39 5.09 -4.46
C ALA A 39 -1.58 6.33 -3.61
N ARG A 40 -2.09 6.13 -2.39
CA ARG A 40 -2.22 7.18 -1.39
C ARG A 40 -1.00 7.14 -0.48
N HIS A 41 -0.61 8.28 0.05
CA HIS A 41 0.52 8.36 0.98
C HIS A 41 0.04 8.07 2.39
N LEU A 42 0.56 6.98 3.00
CA LEU A 42 0.20 6.56 4.35
C LEU A 42 1.47 6.18 5.09
N PRO A 43 2.27 7.16 5.57
CA PRO A 43 3.50 6.84 6.31
C PRO A 43 3.21 5.92 7.49
N HIS A 44 4.09 4.95 7.73
CA HIS A 44 3.86 3.90 8.72
C HIS A 44 3.67 4.42 10.14
N ASP A 45 4.18 5.60 10.46
CA ASP A 45 4.11 6.21 11.79
C ASP A 45 2.95 7.19 11.96
N ARG A 46 2.13 7.39 10.91
CA ARG A 46 0.99 8.32 10.95
C ARG A 46 -0.33 7.67 10.55
N VAL A 47 -0.39 6.34 10.61
CA VAL A 47 -1.57 5.61 10.14
C VAL A 47 -2.83 5.99 10.94
N ARG A 48 -2.70 6.05 12.27
CA ARG A 48 -3.85 6.36 13.13
C ARG A 48 -4.43 7.73 12.86
N GLU A 49 -3.56 8.66 12.48
CA GLU A 49 -3.96 10.04 12.19
C GLU A 49 -4.62 10.16 10.81
N LEU A 50 -4.04 9.50 9.80
CA LEU A 50 -4.40 9.73 8.40
C LEU A 50 -5.45 8.77 7.86
N ALA A 51 -5.46 7.51 8.31
CA ALA A 51 -6.30 6.48 7.73
C ALA A 51 -7.80 6.79 7.75
N PRO A 52 -8.38 7.30 8.84
CA PRO A 52 -9.82 7.55 8.83
C PRO A 52 -10.27 8.54 7.77
N GLY A 53 -9.43 9.53 7.44
CA GLY A 53 -9.73 10.49 6.39
C GLY A 53 -9.51 9.94 4.99
N LEU A 54 -8.48 9.11 4.81
CA LEU A 54 -8.14 8.51 3.52
C LEU A 54 -9.07 7.34 3.18
N PHE A 55 -9.43 6.54 4.18
CA PHE A 55 -10.20 5.32 4.00
C PHE A 55 -11.36 5.32 5.00
N PRO A 56 -12.45 6.05 4.70
CA PRO A 56 -13.55 6.15 5.66
C PRO A 56 -14.32 4.86 5.88
N GLN A 57 -14.21 3.90 4.94
CA GLN A 57 -14.91 2.61 5.07
C GLN A 57 -13.95 1.53 5.54
N GLN A 58 -14.22 0.95 6.70
CA GLN A 58 -13.35 -0.05 7.30
C GLN A 58 -13.34 -1.38 6.54
N ALA A 59 -14.32 -1.64 5.70
CA ALA A 59 -14.37 -2.84 4.88
C ALA A 59 -13.66 -2.67 3.52
N ALA A 60 -13.14 -1.49 3.21
CA ALA A 60 -12.44 -1.24 1.95
C ALA A 60 -11.22 -2.15 1.83
N GLU A 61 -10.98 -2.64 0.61
CA GLU A 61 -9.80 -3.45 0.33
C GLU A 61 -8.60 -2.52 0.18
N ILE A 62 -7.63 -2.65 1.10
CA ILE A 62 -6.44 -1.80 1.14
C ILE A 62 -5.20 -2.67 0.98
N VAL A 63 -4.34 -2.31 0.02
CA VAL A 63 -3.03 -2.95 -0.16
C VAL A 63 -1.95 -1.95 0.23
N VAL A 64 -1.14 -2.30 1.20
CA VAL A 64 -0.05 -1.47 1.71
C VAL A 64 1.27 -1.99 1.16
N TYR A 65 2.15 -1.08 0.77
CA TYR A 65 3.47 -1.46 0.28
C TYR A 65 4.54 -0.47 0.74
N CYS A 66 5.80 -0.87 0.63
CA CYS A 66 6.93 0.02 0.87
C CYS A 66 8.04 -0.21 -0.17
N ALA A 67 9.31 -0.07 0.20
CA ALA A 67 10.39 -0.03 -0.80
C ALA A 67 10.74 -1.39 -1.38
N SER A 68 10.80 -2.43 -0.55
CA SER A 68 11.28 -3.75 -0.95
C SER A 68 10.86 -4.82 0.06
N LYS A 69 11.23 -6.07 -0.22
CA LYS A 69 10.92 -7.20 0.66
C LYS A 69 11.48 -7.04 2.09
N THR A 70 12.59 -6.34 2.23
CA THR A 70 13.24 -6.17 3.53
C THR A 70 12.69 -5.00 4.33
N CYS A 71 11.89 -4.15 3.71
CA CYS A 71 11.30 -2.98 4.37
C CYS A 71 10.12 -3.43 5.25
N GLN A 72 10.12 -3.01 6.51
CA GLN A 72 9.09 -3.39 7.48
C GLN A 72 7.95 -2.39 7.58
N ASN A 73 8.07 -1.23 6.94
CA ASN A 73 7.10 -0.14 7.08
C ASN A 73 5.69 -0.55 6.67
N SER A 74 5.55 -1.36 5.60
CA SER A 74 4.24 -1.81 5.16
C SER A 74 3.59 -2.75 6.17
N HIS A 75 4.38 -3.59 6.82
CA HIS A 75 3.86 -4.48 7.86
C HIS A 75 3.41 -3.70 9.09
N ILE A 76 4.16 -2.68 9.47
CA ILE A 76 3.80 -1.80 10.60
C ILE A 76 2.51 -1.07 10.28
N ALA A 77 2.39 -0.50 9.07
CA ALA A 77 1.19 0.22 8.65
C ALA A 77 -0.03 -0.70 8.59
N ALA A 78 0.13 -1.91 8.05
CA ALA A 78 -0.97 -2.87 7.96
C ALA A 78 -1.48 -3.26 9.34
N ARG A 79 -0.58 -3.49 10.29
CA ARG A 79 -0.96 -3.82 11.67
C ARG A 79 -1.72 -2.66 12.31
N ALA A 80 -1.26 -1.44 12.10
CA ALA A 80 -1.96 -0.26 12.64
C ALA A 80 -3.35 -0.12 12.04
N LEU A 81 -3.51 -0.38 10.74
CA LEU A 81 -4.83 -0.37 10.11
C LEU A 81 -5.76 -1.41 10.72
N GLU A 82 -5.27 -2.62 10.93
CA GLU A 82 -6.07 -3.67 11.54
C GLU A 82 -6.48 -3.30 12.97
N GLN A 83 -5.60 -2.66 13.72
CA GLN A 83 -5.91 -2.19 15.07
C GLN A 83 -6.98 -1.09 15.07
N LEU A 84 -7.11 -0.34 13.98
CA LEU A 84 -8.15 0.67 13.82
C LEU A 84 -9.49 0.08 13.35
N GLY A 85 -9.54 -1.21 13.07
CA GLY A 85 -10.77 -1.88 12.68
C GLY A 85 -10.90 -2.16 11.18
N TYR A 86 -9.87 -1.91 10.39
CA TYR A 86 -9.89 -2.24 8.97
C TYR A 86 -9.77 -3.76 8.81
N THR A 87 -10.70 -4.36 8.06
CA THR A 87 -10.86 -5.81 8.01
C THR A 87 -10.34 -6.46 6.75
N ASN A 88 -9.92 -5.67 5.76
CA ASN A 88 -9.52 -6.21 4.45
C ASN A 88 -8.20 -5.60 4.00
N VAL A 89 -7.14 -5.89 4.75
CA VAL A 89 -5.81 -5.32 4.54
C VAL A 89 -4.86 -6.40 4.03
N ALA A 90 -4.10 -6.08 2.98
CA ALA A 90 -3.05 -6.94 2.46
C ALA A 90 -1.75 -6.14 2.33
N VAL A 91 -0.62 -6.86 2.33
CA VAL A 91 0.70 -6.28 2.13
C VAL A 91 1.27 -6.79 0.80
N TYR A 92 1.64 -5.86 -0.08
CA TYR A 92 2.40 -6.18 -1.27
C TYR A 92 3.88 -6.13 -0.88
N ALA A 93 4.43 -7.30 -0.55
CA ALA A 93 5.76 -7.41 0.07
C ALA A 93 6.90 -7.02 -0.87
N GLY A 94 6.75 -7.24 -2.17
CA GLY A 94 7.80 -6.90 -3.15
C GLY A 94 8.09 -5.42 -3.26
N GLY A 95 7.09 -4.60 -3.01
CA GLY A 95 7.23 -3.15 -2.94
C GLY A 95 7.64 -2.48 -4.24
N LYS A 96 8.17 -1.28 -4.09
CA LYS A 96 8.61 -0.47 -5.24
C LYS A 96 9.69 -1.15 -6.06
N GLN A 97 10.59 -1.89 -5.41
CA GLN A 97 11.70 -2.53 -6.09
C GLN A 97 11.20 -3.53 -7.15
N GLU A 98 10.30 -4.43 -6.80
CA GLU A 98 9.78 -5.40 -7.76
C GLU A 98 8.95 -4.75 -8.85
N TRP A 99 8.22 -3.70 -8.50
CA TRP A 99 7.41 -2.97 -9.47
C TRP A 99 8.30 -2.32 -10.54
N GLN A 100 9.38 -1.67 -10.10
CA GLN A 100 10.32 -1.03 -11.00
C GLN A 100 11.08 -2.04 -11.87
N GLU A 101 11.51 -3.16 -11.28
CA GLU A 101 12.21 -4.22 -12.02
C GLU A 101 11.35 -4.83 -13.10
N ALA A 102 10.04 -4.85 -12.90
CA ALA A 102 9.09 -5.35 -13.91
C ALA A 102 8.79 -4.31 -15.00
N GLY A 103 9.32 -3.10 -14.90
CA GLY A 103 9.12 -2.06 -15.90
C GLY A 103 7.71 -1.51 -15.97
N LEU A 104 6.97 -1.56 -14.88
CA LEU A 104 5.57 -1.13 -14.84
C LEU A 104 5.45 0.39 -14.68
N ALA A 105 4.31 0.93 -15.12
CA ALA A 105 4.05 2.36 -15.05
C ALA A 105 4.08 2.88 -13.62
N VAL A 106 4.62 4.11 -13.44
CA VAL A 106 4.69 4.78 -12.14
C VAL A 106 4.16 6.19 -12.27
N THR A 107 3.82 6.79 -11.14
CA THR A 107 3.39 8.19 -11.08
C THR A 107 4.45 8.99 -10.34
N CYS A 108 4.88 10.11 -10.92
CA CYS A 108 5.78 11.06 -10.26
C CYS A 108 4.95 12.23 -9.74
N ALA A 109 5.23 12.63 -8.53
CA ALA A 109 4.50 13.77 -7.93
C ALA A 109 5.06 15.09 -8.38
#